data_bbf591c276bab6349c9d787882018765
#
_entry.id   bbf591c276bab6349c9d787882018765
#
_cell.length_a   1.000
_cell.length_b   1.000
_cell.length_c   1.000
_cell.angle_alpha   90.00
_cell.angle_beta   90.00
_cell.angle_gamma   90.00
#
_symmetry.space_group_name_H-M   'P 1'
#
loop_
_entity.id
_entity.type
_entity.pdbx_description
1 polymer ?
#
loop_
_entity_poly.entity_id
_entity_poly.type
_entity_poly.pdbx_seq_one_letter_code
_entity_poly.pdbx_strand_id
1 'polypeptide(L)'
;INGYYSNHHLNCGITGRFEKGHVPANKGKHPPTVGRMAETQFRKGNLPHNTKPIGYERISKDGYVEVKVKMRPSSPYCNDNFIPKHRLLWEAENGPVPKGHKLIFADGDKTNISLDNLLLITDAQMARLNKSGFVKVDKDLTVASLLVCDVISKTARRKEKMTRGKKHEKNC
;
A
#
# COMPACT_ATOMS: atom_id res chain seq x y z
N ILE A 1 -48.14 12.03 -27.48
CA ILE A 1 -46.73 11.59 -27.37
C ILE A 1 -46.34 11.32 -25.89
N ASN A 2 -47.17 10.74 -25.07
CA ASN A 2 -46.85 10.56 -23.66
C ASN A 2 -47.07 9.13 -23.13
N GLY A 3 -47.28 8.16 -24.01
CA GLY A 3 -47.52 6.77 -23.61
C GLY A 3 -46.28 5.91 -23.43
N TYR A 4 -45.10 6.37 -23.82
CA TYR A 4 -43.91 5.52 -23.84
C TYR A 4 -43.17 5.42 -22.50
N TYR A 5 -43.36 6.36 -21.61
CA TYR A 5 -42.65 6.40 -20.34
C TYR A 5 -43.41 5.81 -19.14
N SER A 6 -44.70 5.55 -19.28
CA SER A 6 -45.52 5.11 -18.15
C SER A 6 -45.38 3.63 -17.79
N ASN A 7 -44.87 2.79 -18.71
CA ASN A 7 -44.82 1.34 -18.48
C ASN A 7 -43.45 0.79 -18.06
N HIS A 8 -42.43 1.60 -17.92
CA HIS A 8 -41.11 1.14 -17.48
C HIS A 8 -40.89 1.19 -15.98
N HIS A 9 -41.86 1.67 -15.21
CA HIS A 9 -41.79 1.67 -13.74
C HIS A 9 -42.20 0.36 -13.08
N LEU A 10 -42.50 -0.66 -13.84
CA LEU A 10 -43.19 -1.85 -13.34
C LEU A 10 -42.30 -2.82 -12.56
N ASN A 11 -40.99 -2.60 -12.48
CA ASN A 11 -40.09 -3.52 -11.77
C ASN A 11 -39.16 -2.86 -10.75
N CYS A 12 -39.33 -1.59 -10.50
CA CYS A 12 -38.68 -0.94 -9.36
C CYS A 12 -39.71 -0.85 -8.25
N GLY A 13 -39.54 -1.61 -7.18
CA GLY A 13 -40.31 -1.37 -5.95
C GLY A 13 -40.26 0.11 -5.56
N ILE A 14 -41.10 0.55 -4.65
CA ILE A 14 -41.26 1.96 -4.19
C ILE A 14 -39.91 2.68 -3.90
N THR A 15 -38.82 1.93 -3.73
CA THR A 15 -37.46 2.43 -3.46
C THR A 15 -36.52 2.42 -4.67
N GLY A 16 -37.02 2.08 -5.87
CA GLY A 16 -36.15 1.94 -7.07
C GLY A 16 -35.15 0.78 -7.02
N ARG A 17 -35.27 -0.12 -6.03
CA ARG A 17 -34.40 -1.30 -5.88
C ARG A 17 -35.12 -2.55 -6.39
N PHE A 18 -34.36 -3.43 -7.01
CA PHE A 18 -34.87 -4.76 -7.36
C PHE A 18 -35.18 -5.55 -6.10
N GLU A 19 -36.28 -6.30 -6.13
CA GLU A 19 -36.65 -7.21 -5.04
C GLU A 19 -35.59 -8.30 -4.86
N LYS A 20 -35.44 -8.78 -3.61
CA LYS A 20 -34.53 -9.89 -3.29
C LYS A 20 -34.93 -11.13 -4.08
N GLY A 21 -34.02 -11.64 -4.92
CA GLY A 21 -34.30 -12.79 -5.77
C GLY A 21 -34.71 -12.43 -7.22
N HIS A 22 -34.78 -11.13 -7.55
CA HIS A 22 -35.01 -10.70 -8.95
C HIS A 22 -33.96 -11.30 -9.88
N VAL A 23 -34.44 -11.99 -10.89
CA VAL A 23 -33.60 -12.56 -11.95
C VAL A 23 -33.65 -11.63 -13.16
N PRO A 24 -32.55 -10.96 -13.55
CA PRO A 24 -32.53 -10.12 -14.73
C PRO A 24 -32.91 -10.89 -15.99
N ALA A 25 -33.67 -10.28 -16.87
CA ALA A 25 -34.14 -10.90 -18.11
C ALA A 25 -33.00 -11.40 -19.05
N ASN A 26 -31.81 -10.87 -18.86
CA ASN A 26 -30.58 -11.23 -19.60
C ASN A 26 -29.68 -12.21 -18.84
N LYS A 27 -30.08 -12.70 -17.67
CA LYS A 27 -29.28 -13.68 -16.90
C LYS A 27 -29.03 -14.94 -17.72
N GLY A 28 -27.78 -15.30 -17.91
CA GLY A 28 -27.35 -16.47 -18.71
C GLY A 28 -27.44 -16.29 -20.23
N LYS A 29 -27.88 -15.13 -20.71
CA LYS A 29 -27.88 -14.80 -22.13
C LYS A 29 -26.61 -14.08 -22.49
N HIS A 30 -25.83 -14.65 -23.39
CA HIS A 30 -24.66 -14.00 -23.99
C HIS A 30 -25.00 -13.66 -25.45
N PRO A 31 -25.55 -12.46 -25.72
CA PRO A 31 -25.86 -12.09 -27.10
C PRO A 31 -24.56 -12.11 -27.92
N PRO A 32 -24.62 -12.57 -29.17
CA PRO A 32 -23.46 -12.58 -30.06
C PRO A 32 -22.95 -11.14 -30.24
N THR A 33 -21.64 -10.99 -30.23
CA THR A 33 -21.00 -9.70 -30.50
C THR A 33 -21.13 -9.40 -32.01
N VAL A 34 -21.86 -8.36 -32.37
CA VAL A 34 -22.15 -8.00 -33.78
C VAL A 34 -21.51 -6.67 -34.16
N GLY A 35 -21.07 -6.55 -35.39
CA GLY A 35 -20.53 -5.32 -35.98
C GLY A 35 -19.25 -4.84 -35.31
N ARG A 36 -19.07 -3.53 -35.23
CA ARG A 36 -17.87 -2.89 -34.65
C ARG A 36 -17.60 -3.23 -33.18
N MET A 37 -18.59 -3.76 -32.47
CA MET A 37 -18.44 -4.20 -31.10
C MET A 37 -17.40 -5.34 -30.99
N ALA A 38 -17.32 -6.24 -31.97
CA ALA A 38 -16.33 -7.31 -32.05
C ALA A 38 -14.89 -6.80 -32.20
N GLU A 39 -14.73 -5.67 -32.87
CA GLU A 39 -13.43 -5.03 -33.14
C GLU A 39 -12.91 -4.29 -31.90
N THR A 40 -13.80 -3.64 -31.15
CA THR A 40 -13.47 -2.80 -30.00
C THR A 40 -13.45 -3.56 -28.68
N GLN A 41 -13.90 -4.82 -28.66
CA GLN A 41 -13.89 -5.65 -27.47
C GLN A 41 -12.47 -5.91 -26.96
N PHE A 42 -12.30 -5.79 -25.64
CA PHE A 42 -11.05 -6.15 -24.98
C PHE A 42 -10.84 -7.66 -25.10
N ARG A 43 -9.79 -8.09 -25.78
CA ARG A 43 -9.40 -9.52 -25.89
C ARG A 43 -8.48 -9.89 -24.75
N LYS A 44 -8.57 -11.13 -24.27
CA LYS A 44 -7.66 -11.68 -23.25
C LYS A 44 -6.21 -11.53 -23.75
N GLY A 45 -5.39 -10.86 -22.96
CA GLY A 45 -3.99 -10.59 -23.30
C GLY A 45 -3.74 -9.20 -23.89
N ASN A 46 -4.76 -8.46 -24.30
CA ASN A 46 -4.57 -7.08 -24.73
C ASN A 46 -4.23 -6.19 -23.52
N LEU A 47 -3.18 -5.40 -23.69
CA LEU A 47 -2.83 -4.38 -22.72
C LEU A 47 -3.49 -3.06 -23.08
N PRO A 48 -4.02 -2.31 -22.10
CA PRO A 48 -4.49 -0.94 -22.34
C PRO A 48 -3.42 -0.09 -23.02
N HIS A 49 -3.80 0.79 -23.92
CA HIS A 49 -2.88 1.69 -24.66
C HIS A 49 -2.06 2.60 -23.73
N ASN A 50 -2.57 2.88 -22.53
CA ASN A 50 -1.89 3.70 -21.50
C ASN A 50 -0.99 2.87 -20.58
N THR A 51 -0.79 1.57 -20.85
CA THR A 51 0.07 0.71 -20.04
C THR A 51 1.53 1.17 -20.16
N LYS A 52 2.09 1.56 -19.02
CA LYS A 52 3.49 1.99 -18.96
C LYS A 52 4.45 0.78 -19.00
N PRO A 53 5.62 0.91 -19.61
CA PRO A 53 6.62 -0.17 -19.68
C PRO A 53 7.22 -0.48 -18.30
N ILE A 54 7.92 -1.61 -18.20
CA ILE A 54 8.77 -1.92 -17.04
C ILE A 54 9.90 -0.88 -16.99
N GLY A 55 10.28 -0.45 -15.78
CA GLY A 55 11.24 0.63 -15.57
C GLY A 55 10.62 2.02 -15.52
N TYR A 56 9.33 2.17 -15.85
CA TYR A 56 8.66 3.47 -15.75
C TYR A 56 8.62 3.93 -14.29
N GLU A 57 9.04 5.17 -14.06
CA GLU A 57 9.01 5.81 -12.75
C GLU A 57 7.78 6.72 -12.61
N ARG A 58 7.21 6.73 -11.41
CA ARG A 58 6.12 7.63 -11.03
C ARG A 58 6.33 8.13 -9.60
N ILE A 59 5.72 9.24 -9.27
CA ILE A 59 5.62 9.71 -7.89
C ILE A 59 4.28 9.23 -7.34
N SER A 60 4.29 8.53 -6.20
CA SER A 60 3.09 8.09 -5.50
C SER A 60 2.37 9.27 -4.84
N LYS A 61 1.12 9.07 -4.42
CA LYS A 61 0.35 10.08 -3.67
C LYS A 61 1.08 10.54 -2.40
N ASP A 62 1.85 9.66 -1.81
CA ASP A 62 2.62 9.93 -0.58
C ASP A 62 4.00 10.57 -0.86
N GLY A 63 4.31 10.88 -2.11
CA GLY A 63 5.55 11.54 -2.52
C GLY A 63 6.75 10.60 -2.71
N TYR A 64 6.56 9.28 -2.70
CA TYR A 64 7.64 8.32 -2.99
C TYR A 64 7.81 8.11 -4.49
N VAL A 65 9.06 8.02 -4.93
CA VAL A 65 9.38 7.57 -6.29
C VAL A 65 9.22 6.05 -6.35
N GLU A 66 8.35 5.58 -7.24
CA GLU A 66 8.07 4.17 -7.45
C GLU A 66 8.45 3.75 -8.87
N VAL A 67 9.01 2.56 -9.01
CA VAL A 67 9.43 1.97 -10.29
C VAL A 67 8.54 0.79 -10.62
N LYS A 68 8.10 0.71 -11.87
CA LYS A 68 7.36 -0.44 -12.37
C LYS A 68 8.29 -1.63 -12.62
N VAL A 69 8.15 -2.68 -11.84
CA VAL A 69 9.01 -3.88 -11.89
C VAL A 69 8.34 -5.09 -12.51
N LYS A 70 7.02 -5.10 -12.59
CA LYS A 70 6.22 -6.25 -13.05
C LYS A 70 5.14 -5.83 -14.02
N MET A 71 4.71 -6.79 -14.83
CA MET A 71 3.58 -6.66 -15.73
C MET A 71 2.60 -7.78 -15.36
N ARG A 72 1.62 -7.50 -14.53
CA ARG A 72 0.55 -8.44 -14.17
C ARG A 72 -0.78 -7.91 -14.70
N PRO A 73 -1.17 -8.24 -15.94
CA PRO A 73 -2.41 -7.74 -16.53
C PRO A 73 -3.66 -8.24 -15.81
N SER A 74 -3.57 -9.36 -15.08
CA SER A 74 -4.68 -9.99 -14.35
C SER A 74 -4.80 -9.54 -12.89
N SER A 75 -3.89 -8.71 -12.38
CA SER A 75 -4.02 -8.18 -11.03
C SER A 75 -5.06 -7.06 -11.01
N PRO A 76 -6.09 -7.12 -10.14
CA PRO A 76 -7.04 -6.04 -9.96
C PRO A 76 -6.37 -4.78 -9.38
N TYR A 77 -5.16 -4.92 -8.83
CA TYR A 77 -4.42 -3.82 -8.20
C TYR A 77 -3.20 -3.46 -9.05
N CYS A 78 -3.28 -2.37 -9.79
CA CYS A 78 -2.14 -1.86 -10.57
C CYS A 78 -0.92 -1.50 -9.71
N ASN A 79 -1.13 -1.23 -8.42
CA ASN A 79 -0.07 -0.90 -7.48
C ASN A 79 0.87 -2.07 -7.20
N ASP A 80 0.43 -3.31 -7.34
CA ASP A 80 1.27 -4.52 -7.17
C ASP A 80 2.44 -4.60 -8.16
N ASN A 81 2.38 -3.81 -9.22
CA ASN A 81 3.42 -3.75 -10.25
C ASN A 81 4.53 -2.75 -9.94
N PHE A 82 4.34 -1.92 -8.91
CA PHE A 82 5.26 -0.85 -8.54
C PHE A 82 5.94 -1.15 -7.21
N ILE A 83 7.23 -0.86 -7.15
CA ILE A 83 8.02 -0.96 -5.92
C ILE A 83 8.70 0.39 -5.68
N PRO A 84 8.77 0.90 -4.44
CA PRO A 84 9.50 2.12 -4.13
C PRO A 84 10.97 2.03 -4.53
N LYS A 85 11.48 3.04 -5.22
CA LYS A 85 12.85 3.06 -5.76
C LYS A 85 13.92 2.94 -4.67
N HIS A 86 13.73 3.61 -3.54
CA HIS A 86 14.63 3.53 -2.40
C HIS A 86 14.76 2.10 -1.84
N ARG A 87 13.66 1.33 -1.86
CA ARG A 87 13.68 -0.07 -1.45
C ARG A 87 14.47 -0.94 -2.42
N LEU A 88 14.29 -0.74 -3.74
CA LEU A 88 15.06 -1.46 -4.75
C LEU A 88 16.55 -1.18 -4.62
N LEU A 89 16.93 0.09 -4.42
CA LEU A 89 18.32 0.49 -4.22
C LEU A 89 18.93 -0.17 -2.98
N TRP A 90 18.21 -0.17 -1.86
CA TRP A 90 18.70 -0.75 -0.61
C TRP A 90 18.79 -2.29 -0.71
N GLU A 91 17.78 -2.96 -1.29
CA GLU A 91 17.75 -4.42 -1.46
C GLU A 91 18.83 -4.94 -2.43
N ALA A 92 19.26 -4.13 -3.38
CA ALA A 92 20.36 -4.48 -4.31
C ALA A 92 21.70 -4.63 -3.57
N GLU A 93 21.96 -3.81 -2.55
CA GLU A 93 23.22 -3.82 -1.79
C GLU A 93 23.16 -4.69 -0.53
N ASN A 94 22.04 -4.67 0.19
CA ASN A 94 21.93 -5.28 1.50
C ASN A 94 21.04 -6.53 1.55
N GLY A 95 20.41 -6.88 0.41
CA GLY A 95 19.45 -7.96 0.35
C GLY A 95 18.05 -7.56 0.84
N PRO A 96 17.10 -8.52 0.93
CA PRO A 96 15.71 -8.24 1.24
C PRO A 96 15.51 -7.63 2.63
N VAL A 97 14.61 -6.64 2.72
CA VAL A 97 14.27 -6.00 4.00
C VAL A 97 13.69 -7.03 4.96
N PRO A 98 14.28 -7.22 6.17
CA PRO A 98 13.80 -8.18 7.16
C PRO A 98 12.39 -7.86 7.66
N LYS A 99 11.65 -8.89 8.07
CA LYS A 99 10.33 -8.70 8.69
C LYS A 99 10.44 -7.86 9.97
N GLY A 100 9.50 -6.96 10.18
CA GLY A 100 9.49 -6.07 11.34
C GLY A 100 10.47 -4.89 11.24
N HIS A 101 11.03 -4.67 10.05
CA HIS A 101 11.90 -3.52 9.76
C HIS A 101 11.32 -2.69 8.62
N LYS A 102 11.66 -1.42 8.62
CA LYS A 102 11.28 -0.43 7.62
C LYS A 102 12.47 0.41 7.21
N LEU A 103 12.44 0.89 5.98
CA LEU A 103 13.40 1.87 5.48
C LEU A 103 12.83 3.26 5.66
N ILE A 104 13.63 4.17 6.18
CA ILE A 104 13.31 5.60 6.28
C ILE A 104 14.41 6.44 5.65
N PHE A 105 14.06 7.64 5.26
CA PHE A 105 15.01 8.67 4.82
C PHE A 105 15.51 9.42 6.05
N ALA A 106 16.83 9.49 6.20
CA ALA A 106 17.45 10.11 7.36
C ALA A 106 17.21 11.62 7.44
N ASP A 107 17.19 12.28 6.28
CA ASP A 107 16.89 13.72 6.15
C ASP A 107 15.38 14.02 6.01
N GLY A 108 14.52 12.98 5.94
CA GLY A 108 13.09 13.13 5.72
C GLY A 108 12.69 13.45 4.27
N ASP A 109 13.65 13.67 3.37
CA ASP A 109 13.36 13.93 1.96
C ASP A 109 13.24 12.63 1.17
N LYS A 110 12.03 12.36 0.68
CA LYS A 110 11.70 11.15 -0.10
C LYS A 110 12.27 11.16 -1.51
N THR A 111 12.78 12.29 -1.96
CA THR A 111 13.39 12.45 -3.29
C THR A 111 14.89 12.19 -3.27
N ASN A 112 15.54 12.35 -2.11
CA ASN A 112 16.96 12.08 -1.92
C ASN A 112 17.22 10.56 -1.73
N ILE A 113 17.19 9.83 -2.84
CA ILE A 113 17.35 8.38 -2.88
C ILE A 113 18.83 8.04 -3.00
N SER A 114 19.53 8.05 -1.88
CA SER A 114 20.93 7.60 -1.76
C SER A 114 21.04 6.57 -0.62
N LEU A 115 21.97 5.61 -0.73
CA LEU A 115 22.18 4.59 0.31
C LEU A 115 22.56 5.22 1.65
N ASP A 116 23.38 6.28 1.62
CA ASP A 116 23.80 7.00 2.83
C ASP A 116 22.65 7.68 3.58
N ASN A 117 21.55 7.95 2.87
CA ASN A 117 20.37 8.59 3.43
C ASN A 117 19.29 7.56 3.86
N LEU A 118 19.48 6.28 3.57
CA LEU A 118 18.53 5.23 3.91
C LEU A 118 18.93 4.55 5.21
N LEU A 119 18.01 4.54 6.17
CA LEU A 119 18.19 3.88 7.46
C LEU A 119 17.20 2.74 7.61
N LEU A 120 17.70 1.56 7.98
CA LEU A 120 16.89 0.40 8.34
C LEU A 120 16.54 0.48 9.83
N ILE A 121 15.27 0.59 10.14
CA ILE A 121 14.78 0.69 11.52
C ILE A 121 13.75 -0.38 11.83
N THR A 122 13.59 -0.73 13.09
CA THR A 122 12.55 -1.64 13.56
C THR A 122 11.19 -0.94 13.66
N ASP A 123 10.10 -1.71 13.58
CA ASP A 123 8.75 -1.17 13.79
C ASP A 123 8.59 -0.49 15.16
N ALA A 124 9.29 -1.00 16.18
CA ALA A 124 9.29 -0.42 17.53
C ALA A 124 9.99 0.95 17.57
N GLN A 125 11.10 1.10 16.86
CA GLN A 125 11.81 2.38 16.73
C GLN A 125 10.94 3.37 15.95
N MET A 126 10.31 2.95 14.84
CA MET A 126 9.41 3.79 14.06
C MET A 126 8.23 4.30 14.90
N ALA A 127 7.59 3.43 15.69
CA ALA A 127 6.50 3.83 16.56
C ALA A 127 6.92 4.89 17.59
N ARG A 128 8.14 4.76 18.15
CA ARG A 128 8.68 5.75 19.09
C ARG A 128 9.04 7.07 18.44
N LEU A 129 9.70 7.03 17.28
CA LEU A 129 10.01 8.23 16.50
C LEU A 129 8.74 9.04 16.20
N ASN A 130 7.68 8.37 15.76
CA ASN A 130 6.40 9.02 15.47
C ASN A 130 5.77 9.62 16.74
N LYS A 131 5.79 8.87 17.85
CA LYS A 131 5.24 9.35 19.13
C LYS A 131 5.99 10.55 19.68
N SER A 132 7.30 10.59 19.52
CA SER A 132 8.17 11.65 20.07
C SER A 132 8.32 12.84 19.12
N GLY A 133 7.82 12.74 17.88
CA GLY A 133 8.00 13.79 16.87
C GLY A 133 9.46 14.01 16.47
N PHE A 134 10.30 13.00 16.63
CA PHE A 134 11.74 13.09 16.39
C PHE A 134 12.17 12.87 14.95
N VAL A 135 11.24 12.64 14.02
CA VAL A 135 11.55 12.66 12.59
C VAL A 135 11.90 14.09 12.21
N LYS A 136 13.16 14.32 11.91
CA LYS A 136 13.71 15.65 11.63
C LYS A 136 14.15 15.75 10.17
N VAL A 137 14.31 16.99 9.73
CA VAL A 137 14.83 17.34 8.40
C VAL A 137 16.35 17.14 8.31
N ASP A 138 16.99 16.81 9.42
CA ASP A 138 18.44 16.65 9.55
C ASP A 138 18.79 15.16 9.82
N LYS A 139 19.70 14.64 9.01
CA LYS A 139 20.22 13.27 9.08
C LYS A 139 20.82 12.94 10.44
N ASP A 140 21.70 13.82 10.97
CA ASP A 140 22.40 13.56 12.22
C ASP A 140 21.45 13.56 13.42
N LEU A 141 20.47 14.46 13.40
CA LEU A 141 19.42 14.49 14.41
C LEU A 141 18.52 13.26 14.35
N THR A 142 18.22 12.74 13.17
CA THR A 142 17.45 11.52 13.01
C THR A 142 18.21 10.32 13.58
N VAL A 143 19.50 10.19 13.28
CA VAL A 143 20.37 9.14 13.81
C VAL A 143 20.47 9.24 15.33
N ALA A 144 20.71 10.44 15.87
CA ALA A 144 20.74 10.65 17.33
C ALA A 144 19.42 10.27 18.00
N SER A 145 18.29 10.61 17.37
CA SER A 145 16.95 10.27 17.85
C SER A 145 16.72 8.75 17.90
N LEU A 146 17.24 8.00 16.95
CA LEU A 146 17.21 6.52 16.96
C LEU A 146 17.98 5.96 18.15
N LEU A 147 19.18 6.48 18.45
CA LEU A 147 19.96 6.07 19.61
C LEU A 147 19.19 6.33 20.92
N VAL A 148 18.54 7.49 21.04
CA VAL A 148 17.68 7.80 22.19
C VAL A 148 16.52 6.80 22.30
N CYS A 149 15.86 6.46 21.19
CA CYS A 149 14.80 5.45 21.16
C CYS A 149 15.29 4.09 21.64
N ASP A 150 16.50 3.69 21.30
CA ASP A 150 17.12 2.43 21.75
C ASP A 150 17.41 2.44 23.25
N VAL A 151 17.95 3.52 23.77
CA VAL A 151 18.20 3.69 25.21
C VAL A 151 16.88 3.59 25.98
N ILE A 152 15.84 4.30 25.56
CA ILE A 152 14.50 4.24 26.18
C ILE A 152 13.95 2.81 26.15
N SER A 153 14.14 2.08 25.03
CA SER A 153 13.68 0.71 24.89
C SER A 153 14.39 -0.24 25.86
N LYS A 154 15.70 -0.13 25.96
CA LYS A 154 16.53 -0.95 26.85
C LYS A 154 16.22 -0.68 28.32
N THR A 155 16.04 0.58 28.69
CA THR A 155 15.70 0.98 30.07
C THR A 155 14.30 0.50 30.48
N ALA A 156 13.30 0.58 29.58
CA ALA A 156 11.96 0.07 29.84
C ALA A 156 11.96 -1.44 30.07
N ARG A 157 12.64 -2.21 29.21
CA ARG A 157 12.79 -3.67 29.37
C ARG A 157 13.50 -4.05 30.68
N ARG A 158 14.49 -3.26 31.09
CA ARG A 158 15.22 -3.50 32.36
C ARG A 158 14.30 -3.28 33.56
N LYS A 159 13.52 -2.20 33.56
CA LYS A 159 12.53 -1.93 34.60
C LYS A 159 11.47 -3.04 34.70
N GLU A 160 10.95 -3.53 33.59
CA GLU A 160 9.98 -4.63 33.57
C GLU A 160 10.54 -5.92 34.16
N LYS A 161 11.79 -6.27 33.82
CA LYS A 161 12.46 -7.44 34.42
C LYS A 161 12.61 -7.32 35.92
N MET A 162 13.01 -6.14 36.42
CA MET A 162 13.15 -5.88 37.85
C MET A 162 11.80 -5.96 38.59
N THR A 163 10.72 -5.46 37.99
CA THR A 163 9.40 -5.51 38.62
C THR A 163 8.80 -6.91 38.60
N ARG A 164 9.06 -7.71 37.56
CA ARG A 164 8.63 -9.12 37.50
C ARG A 164 9.38 -9.99 38.56
N GLY A 165 10.69 -9.80 38.74
CA GLY A 165 11.46 -10.47 39.75
C GLY A 165 10.91 -10.23 41.15
N LYS A 166 10.65 -8.96 41.51
CA LYS A 166 10.08 -8.59 42.83
C LYS A 166 8.67 -9.14 43.08
N LYS A 167 7.86 -9.39 42.04
CA LYS A 167 6.53 -10.04 42.20
C LYS A 167 6.67 -11.53 42.48
N HIS A 168 7.68 -12.18 41.94
CA HIS A 168 7.90 -13.62 42.18
C HIS A 168 8.38 -13.88 43.59
N GLU A 169 9.23 -13.00 44.14
CA GLU A 169 9.73 -13.10 45.53
C GLU A 169 8.66 -12.84 46.61
N LYS A 170 7.58 -12.11 46.27
CA LYS A 170 6.48 -11.82 47.20
C LYS A 170 5.42 -12.91 47.25
N ASN A 171 5.40 -13.85 46.31
CA ASN A 171 4.44 -14.93 46.20
C ASN A 171 4.99 -16.31 46.55
N CYS A 172 6.23 -16.38 47.04
CA CYS A 172 6.83 -17.50 47.74
C CYS A 172 6.89 -17.24 49.26
#